data_31f00505c5e3737db234850b366fdcc4
#
_entry.id   31f00505c5e3737db234850b366fdcc4
#
_cell.length_a   1.000
_cell.length_b   1.000
_cell.length_c   1.000
_cell.angle_alpha   90.00
_cell.angle_beta   90.00
_cell.angle_gamma   90.00
#
_symmetry.space_group_name_H-M   'P 1'
#
loop_
_entity.id
_entity.type
_entity.pdbx_description
1 polymer ?
#
loop_
_entity_poly.entity_id
_entity_poly.type
_entity_poly.pdbx_seq_one_letter_code
_entity_poly.pdbx_strand_id
1 'polypeptide(L)'
;LLALEAQLTGEPLQVSSLVRAAADGCDHLLDTRDEWLARTVDLLAGPHGTWLLAPIERISSGLQGALMLREGPRRAAVGCETGDWSHVDVYLTKTLDYRSMVFPGSRWDAQAAAWMRDRSSTIVAVGGEIPGARQTLRFRGDDNQLVALLVEVLVPELVAARLWLDSPSPRPLTPRSRSGSRAPSR
;
A
#
# COMPACT_ATOMS: atom_id res chain seq x y z
N LEU A 1 -15.37 1.97 14.60
CA LEU A 1 -14.37 2.72 15.39
C LEU A 1 -14.67 4.23 15.33
N LEU A 2 -14.72 4.88 14.16
CA LEU A 2 -14.99 6.33 14.05
C LEU A 2 -16.29 6.76 14.77
N ALA A 3 -17.37 5.98 14.68
CA ALA A 3 -18.62 6.29 15.40
C ALA A 3 -18.46 6.19 16.93
N LEU A 4 -17.66 5.23 17.40
CA LEU A 4 -17.35 5.08 18.82
C LEU A 4 -16.46 6.24 19.32
N GLU A 5 -15.45 6.60 18.54
CA GLU A 5 -14.60 7.75 18.83
C GLU A 5 -15.42 9.04 18.95
N ALA A 6 -16.31 9.30 17.97
CA ALA A 6 -17.19 10.44 17.99
C ALA A 6 -18.10 10.48 19.24
N GLN A 7 -18.58 9.30 19.70
CA GLN A 7 -19.36 9.21 20.93
C GLN A 7 -18.52 9.49 22.19
N LEU A 8 -17.27 9.02 22.22
CA LEU A 8 -16.38 9.19 23.38
C LEU A 8 -15.83 10.63 23.47
N THR A 9 -15.55 11.26 22.35
CA THR A 9 -15.00 12.63 22.28
C THR A 9 -16.09 13.71 22.31
N GLY A 10 -17.34 13.36 22.04
CA GLY A 10 -18.44 14.32 21.86
C GLY A 10 -18.41 15.05 20.52
N GLU A 11 -17.51 14.66 19.62
CA GLU A 11 -17.39 15.27 18.29
C GLU A 11 -18.47 14.71 17.35
N PRO A 12 -19.29 15.59 16.70
CA PRO A 12 -20.38 15.12 15.85
C PRO A 12 -19.83 14.48 14.56
N LEU A 13 -20.09 13.19 14.37
CA LEU A 13 -19.78 12.48 13.13
C LEU A 13 -21.04 12.33 12.28
N GLN A 14 -21.05 12.91 11.10
CA GLN A 14 -22.14 12.77 10.12
C GLN A 14 -21.98 11.43 9.35
N VAL A 15 -22.26 10.32 10.02
CA VAL A 15 -22.02 8.96 9.51
C VAL A 15 -22.60 8.73 8.13
N SER A 16 -23.86 9.14 7.90
CA SER A 16 -24.53 8.91 6.61
C SER A 16 -23.89 9.68 5.45
N SER A 17 -23.40 10.90 5.68
CA SER A 17 -22.69 11.67 4.64
C SER A 17 -21.29 11.12 4.40
N LEU A 18 -20.60 10.71 5.45
CA LEU A 18 -19.28 10.09 5.33
C LEU A 18 -19.35 8.77 4.54
N VAL A 19 -20.32 7.90 4.84
CA VAL A 19 -20.49 6.63 4.11
C VAL A 19 -20.83 6.87 2.65
N ARG A 20 -21.69 7.85 2.33
CA ARG A 20 -21.98 8.21 0.92
C ARG A 20 -20.73 8.72 0.21
N ALA A 21 -20.00 9.63 0.83
CA ALA A 21 -18.77 10.16 0.24
C ALA A 21 -17.72 9.06 0.01
N ALA A 22 -17.61 8.11 0.95
CA ALA A 22 -16.73 6.97 0.78
C ALA A 22 -17.20 6.02 -0.36
N ALA A 23 -18.51 5.78 -0.49
CA ALA A 23 -19.07 5.02 -1.60
C ALA A 23 -18.77 5.69 -2.94
N ASP A 24 -18.98 7.02 -3.06
CA ASP A 24 -18.66 7.78 -4.27
C ASP A 24 -17.17 7.72 -4.63
N GLY A 25 -16.29 7.69 -3.63
CA GLY A 25 -14.85 7.52 -3.80
C GLY A 25 -14.48 6.12 -4.31
N CYS A 26 -15.09 5.07 -3.73
CA CYS A 26 -14.91 3.69 -4.17
C CYS A 26 -15.42 3.50 -5.61
N ASP A 27 -16.62 3.98 -5.91
CA ASP A 27 -17.20 3.90 -7.25
C ASP A 27 -16.29 4.59 -8.27
N HIS A 28 -15.77 5.78 -7.95
CA HIS A 28 -14.84 6.47 -8.84
C HIS A 28 -13.57 5.64 -9.12
N LEU A 29 -12.96 5.04 -8.10
CA LEU A 29 -11.77 4.18 -8.29
C LEU A 29 -12.08 2.94 -9.13
N LEU A 30 -13.25 2.33 -8.93
CA LEU A 30 -13.67 1.14 -9.67
C LEU A 30 -14.03 1.47 -11.13
N ASP A 31 -14.71 2.56 -11.38
CA ASP A 31 -15.13 3.00 -12.72
C ASP A 31 -13.90 3.37 -13.59
N THR A 32 -12.88 3.98 -12.97
CA THR A 32 -11.67 4.43 -13.65
C THR A 32 -10.52 3.42 -13.60
N ARG A 33 -10.73 2.24 -13.00
CA ARG A 33 -9.63 1.27 -12.74
C ARG A 33 -8.84 0.88 -13.98
N ASP A 34 -9.48 0.81 -15.14
CA ASP A 34 -8.83 0.42 -16.39
C ASP A 34 -7.84 1.49 -16.90
N GLU A 35 -7.97 2.73 -16.41
CA GLU A 35 -7.08 3.85 -16.75
C GLU A 35 -5.78 3.84 -15.95
N TRP A 36 -5.81 3.25 -14.73
CA TRP A 36 -4.71 3.39 -13.79
C TRP A 36 -4.11 2.06 -13.30
N LEU A 37 -4.90 0.98 -13.20
CA LEU A 37 -4.50 -0.24 -12.47
C LEU A 37 -3.30 -0.93 -13.13
N ALA A 38 -3.32 -1.12 -14.45
CA ALA A 38 -2.22 -1.80 -15.15
C ALA A 38 -0.89 -1.08 -14.95
N ARG A 39 -0.88 0.25 -15.10
CA ARG A 39 0.31 1.07 -14.89
C ARG A 39 0.79 1.03 -13.44
N THR A 40 -0.13 1.08 -12.48
CA THR A 40 0.22 0.99 -11.05
C THR A 40 0.89 -0.34 -10.74
N VAL A 41 0.34 -1.44 -11.26
CA VAL A 41 0.93 -2.78 -11.12
C VAL A 41 2.35 -2.81 -11.67
N ASP A 42 2.58 -2.32 -12.88
CA ASP A 42 3.91 -2.28 -13.52
C ASP A 42 4.91 -1.45 -12.70
N LEU A 43 4.47 -0.32 -12.17
CA LEU A 43 5.31 0.54 -11.33
C LEU A 43 5.70 -0.12 -10.01
N LEU A 44 4.80 -0.93 -9.42
CA LEU A 44 5.01 -1.54 -8.11
C LEU A 44 5.58 -2.97 -8.17
N ALA A 45 5.51 -3.64 -9.31
CA ALA A 45 5.95 -5.03 -9.48
C ALA A 45 7.48 -5.19 -9.54
N GLY A 46 8.21 -4.61 -8.62
CA GLY A 46 9.67 -4.72 -8.52
C GLY A 46 10.18 -6.03 -7.90
N PRO A 47 11.48 -6.31 -8.02
CA PRO A 47 12.08 -7.53 -7.50
C PRO A 47 12.21 -7.56 -5.97
N HIS A 48 12.24 -6.39 -5.32
CA HIS A 48 12.52 -6.27 -3.90
C HIS A 48 11.27 -6.04 -3.04
N GLY A 49 10.08 -6.00 -3.65
CA GLY A 49 8.82 -5.75 -2.97
C GLY A 49 8.37 -4.29 -3.02
N THR A 50 7.37 -3.96 -2.20
CA THR A 50 6.71 -2.67 -2.19
C THR A 50 6.61 -2.13 -0.77
N TRP A 51 6.93 -0.85 -0.59
CA TRP A 51 6.75 -0.13 0.68
C TRP A 51 5.52 0.78 0.58
N LEU A 52 4.64 0.66 1.58
CA LEU A 52 3.43 1.46 1.65
C LEU A 52 3.55 2.43 2.82
N LEU A 53 3.72 3.71 2.48
CA LEU A 53 3.95 4.78 3.46
C LEU A 53 2.64 5.55 3.69
N ALA A 54 2.30 5.79 4.94
CA ALA A 54 1.10 6.54 5.31
C ALA A 54 1.37 7.45 6.52
N PRO A 55 0.59 8.54 6.70
CA PRO A 55 0.59 9.27 7.95
C PRO A 55 0.05 8.39 9.09
N ILE A 56 0.40 8.73 10.32
CA ILE A 56 0.02 7.92 11.50
C ILE A 56 -1.50 7.75 11.61
N GLU A 57 -2.27 8.77 11.26
CA GLU A 57 -3.73 8.78 11.30
C GLU A 57 -4.37 7.78 10.32
N ARG A 58 -3.63 7.40 9.27
CA ARG A 58 -4.06 6.46 8.22
C ARG A 58 -3.09 5.30 8.02
N ILE A 59 -2.28 4.99 9.02
CA ILE A 59 -1.30 3.89 8.97
C ILE A 59 -1.96 2.54 8.63
N SER A 60 -3.23 2.36 8.99
CA SER A 60 -3.99 1.17 8.65
C SER A 60 -4.06 0.91 7.14
N SER A 61 -4.11 1.95 6.31
CA SER A 61 -4.10 1.82 4.84
C SER A 61 -2.79 1.21 4.34
N GLY A 62 -1.66 1.66 4.87
CA GLY A 62 -0.34 1.08 4.55
C GLY A 62 -0.19 -0.35 5.03
N LEU A 63 -0.59 -0.62 6.27
CA LEU A 63 -0.48 -1.95 6.87
C LEU A 63 -1.38 -2.98 6.18
N GLN A 64 -2.65 -2.62 5.91
CA GLN A 64 -3.59 -3.50 5.22
C GLN A 64 -3.16 -3.74 3.77
N GLY A 65 -2.74 -2.71 3.05
CA GLY A 65 -2.25 -2.86 1.69
C GLY A 65 -1.02 -3.78 1.62
N ALA A 66 -0.07 -3.63 2.54
CA ALA A 66 1.08 -4.52 2.64
C ALA A 66 0.67 -5.96 2.98
N LEU A 67 -0.34 -6.15 3.84
CA LEU A 67 -0.89 -7.46 4.15
C LEU A 67 -1.46 -8.13 2.90
N MET A 68 -2.29 -7.42 2.13
CA MET A 68 -2.91 -7.95 0.91
C MET A 68 -1.87 -8.37 -0.13
N LEU A 69 -0.80 -7.60 -0.31
CA LEU A 69 0.30 -7.95 -1.23
C LEU A 69 1.06 -9.21 -0.78
N ARG A 70 1.18 -9.46 0.52
CA ARG A 70 1.83 -10.66 1.06
C ARG A 70 0.95 -11.90 1.00
N GLU A 71 -0.32 -11.76 1.33
CA GLU A 71 -1.27 -12.90 1.41
C GLU A 71 -1.73 -13.38 0.03
N GLY A 72 -2.13 -12.46 -0.84
CA GLY A 72 -2.61 -12.77 -2.17
C GLY A 72 -1.49 -13.21 -3.11
N PRO A 73 -0.79 -12.28 -3.76
CA PRO A 73 0.24 -12.59 -4.74
C PRO A 73 1.56 -13.07 -4.11
N ARG A 74 1.67 -13.11 -2.78
CA ARG A 74 2.84 -13.56 -2.02
C ARG A 74 4.11 -12.77 -2.33
N ARG A 75 3.95 -11.47 -2.45
CA ARG A 75 5.07 -10.55 -2.70
C ARG A 75 5.53 -9.92 -1.40
N ALA A 76 6.82 -9.63 -1.29
CA ALA A 76 7.34 -8.85 -0.17
C ALA A 76 6.68 -7.46 -0.14
N ALA A 77 6.16 -7.06 1.00
CA ALA A 77 5.60 -5.73 1.20
C ALA A 77 5.70 -5.31 2.67
N VAL A 78 5.93 -4.02 2.88
CA VAL A 78 6.07 -3.40 4.21
C VAL A 78 5.15 -2.18 4.26
N GLY A 79 4.29 -2.11 5.28
CA GLY A 79 3.54 -0.90 5.63
C GLY A 79 4.22 -0.19 6.78
N CYS A 80 4.41 1.13 6.68
CA CYS A 80 5.07 1.92 7.71
C CYS A 80 4.53 3.35 7.76
N GLU A 81 4.70 3.99 8.91
CA GLU A 81 4.48 5.42 9.06
C GLU A 81 5.62 6.17 8.37
N THR A 82 5.32 7.30 7.69
CA THR A 82 6.29 8.03 6.87
C THR A 82 7.48 8.56 7.68
N GLY A 83 7.28 8.96 8.93
CA GLY A 83 8.36 9.41 9.81
C GLY A 83 9.25 8.25 10.25
N ASP A 84 8.68 7.11 10.65
CA ASP A 84 9.43 5.91 11.01
C ASP A 84 10.24 5.41 9.82
N TRP A 85 9.65 5.40 8.63
CA TRP A 85 10.33 5.08 7.40
C TRP A 85 11.58 5.93 7.20
N SER A 86 11.50 7.20 7.49
CA SER A 86 12.60 8.16 7.33
C SER A 86 13.81 7.85 8.22
N HIS A 87 13.64 7.03 9.26
CA HIS A 87 14.71 6.64 10.19
C HIS A 87 15.26 5.23 9.94
N VAL A 88 14.46 4.35 9.35
CA VAL A 88 14.81 2.93 9.21
C VAL A 88 14.91 2.53 7.74
N ASP A 89 13.78 2.47 7.04
CA ASP A 89 13.70 1.88 5.70
C ASP A 89 14.26 2.79 4.60
N VAL A 90 14.42 4.08 4.86
CA VAL A 90 15.03 5.03 3.93
C VAL A 90 16.41 4.57 3.42
N TYR A 91 17.15 3.83 4.22
CA TYR A 91 18.49 3.32 3.83
C TYR A 91 18.41 2.28 2.70
N LEU A 92 17.32 1.55 2.59
CA LEU A 92 17.08 0.57 1.54
C LEU A 92 16.98 1.21 0.15
N THR A 93 16.59 2.48 0.08
CA THR A 93 16.54 3.24 -1.18
C THR A 93 17.89 3.43 -1.85
N LYS A 94 19.00 3.17 -1.12
CA LYS A 94 20.37 3.30 -1.65
C LYS A 94 20.81 2.09 -2.46
N THR A 95 20.19 0.93 -2.22
CA THR A 95 20.71 -0.34 -2.74
C THR A 95 19.67 -1.17 -3.49
N LEU A 96 18.38 -0.88 -3.28
CA LEU A 96 17.30 -1.63 -3.90
C LEU A 96 16.69 -0.86 -5.10
N ASP A 97 16.12 -1.61 -6.06
CA ASP A 97 15.09 -1.07 -6.92
C ASP A 97 13.86 -0.79 -6.04
N TYR A 98 13.86 0.41 -5.43
CA TYR A 98 12.93 0.77 -4.38
C TYR A 98 11.62 1.28 -4.97
N ARG A 99 10.51 0.66 -4.59
CA ARG A 99 9.18 0.97 -5.10
C ARG A 99 8.22 1.19 -3.95
N SER A 100 7.55 2.33 -3.99
CA SER A 100 6.66 2.73 -2.91
C SER A 100 5.28 3.16 -3.41
N MET A 101 4.28 2.88 -2.59
CA MET A 101 2.96 3.52 -2.64
C MET A 101 2.87 4.45 -1.44
N VAL A 102 2.55 5.71 -1.67
CA VAL A 102 2.51 6.74 -0.61
C VAL A 102 1.09 7.29 -0.52
N PHE A 103 0.55 7.29 0.68
CA PHE A 103 -0.69 7.95 1.06
C PHE A 103 -0.33 9.30 1.70
N PRO A 104 -0.45 10.42 0.96
CA PRO A 104 0.03 11.72 1.43
C PRO A 104 -0.72 12.26 2.65
N GLY A 105 -0.06 13.06 3.46
CA GLY A 105 -0.66 13.72 4.64
C GLY A 105 0.25 13.74 5.86
N SER A 106 1.42 13.09 5.77
CA SER A 106 2.44 13.20 6.82
C SER A 106 3.22 14.51 6.69
N ARG A 107 3.58 15.11 7.82
CA ARG A 107 4.52 16.24 7.85
C ARG A 107 5.90 15.90 7.26
N TRP A 108 6.19 14.62 7.12
CA TRP A 108 7.46 14.09 6.61
C TRP A 108 7.45 13.80 5.10
N ASP A 109 6.32 13.97 4.42
CA ASP A 109 6.17 13.61 3.00
C ASP A 109 7.17 14.33 2.10
N ALA A 110 7.39 15.63 2.33
CA ALA A 110 8.34 16.41 1.53
C ALA A 110 9.78 15.87 1.65
N GLN A 111 10.20 15.50 2.85
CA GLN A 111 11.51 14.93 3.10
C GLN A 111 11.63 13.53 2.49
N ALA A 112 10.64 12.67 2.70
CA ALA A 112 10.60 11.32 2.17
C ALA A 112 10.65 11.34 0.62
N ALA A 113 9.84 12.22 0.00
CA ALA A 113 9.81 12.41 -1.44
C ALA A 113 11.17 12.88 -2.00
N ALA A 114 11.85 13.80 -1.30
CA ALA A 114 13.16 14.27 -1.70
C ALA A 114 14.18 13.12 -1.71
N TRP A 115 14.26 12.34 -0.65
CA TRP A 115 15.19 11.20 -0.58
C TRP A 115 14.90 10.11 -1.60
N MET A 116 13.62 9.78 -1.82
CA MET A 116 13.22 8.80 -2.83
C MET A 116 13.56 9.27 -4.25
N ARG A 117 13.30 10.55 -4.54
CA ARG A 117 13.62 11.15 -5.83
C ARG A 117 15.13 11.19 -6.10
N ASP A 118 15.92 11.65 -5.13
CA ASP A 118 17.38 11.74 -5.24
C ASP A 118 18.05 10.37 -5.46
N ARG A 119 17.35 9.30 -5.09
CA ARG A 119 17.80 7.90 -5.25
C ARG A 119 17.03 7.14 -6.33
N SER A 120 16.34 7.85 -7.20
CA SER A 120 15.60 7.30 -8.35
C SER A 120 14.59 6.22 -8.00
N SER A 121 14.04 6.27 -6.78
CA SER A 121 12.98 5.35 -6.35
C SER A 121 11.69 5.57 -7.16
N THR A 122 10.92 4.52 -7.34
CA THR A 122 9.59 4.61 -7.97
C THR A 122 8.54 4.94 -6.91
N ILE A 123 7.78 6.00 -7.14
CA ILE A 123 6.72 6.47 -6.25
C ILE A 123 5.38 6.43 -7.00
N VAL A 124 4.38 5.80 -6.40
CA VAL A 124 2.96 5.95 -6.73
C VAL A 124 2.29 6.66 -5.56
N ALA A 125 1.63 7.78 -5.82
CA ALA A 125 0.87 8.52 -4.82
C ALA A 125 -0.63 8.21 -4.91
N VAL A 126 -1.32 8.11 -3.78
CA VAL A 126 -2.76 7.79 -3.69
C VAL A 126 -3.47 8.78 -2.80
N GLY A 127 -4.48 9.48 -3.33
CA GLY A 127 -5.29 10.44 -2.59
C GLY A 127 -4.66 11.81 -2.41
N GLY A 128 -3.53 12.08 -3.08
CA GLY A 128 -2.88 13.39 -3.02
C GLY A 128 -1.55 13.41 -3.77
N GLU A 129 -0.92 14.56 -3.84
CA GLU A 129 0.31 14.78 -4.60
C GLU A 129 1.56 14.48 -3.76
N ILE A 130 2.51 13.77 -4.37
CA ILE A 130 3.87 13.59 -3.87
C ILE A 130 4.86 14.05 -4.96
N PRO A 131 5.77 14.98 -4.66
CA PRO A 131 6.76 15.43 -5.64
C PRO A 131 7.63 14.29 -6.17
N GLY A 132 7.64 14.12 -7.50
CA GLY A 132 8.40 13.06 -8.15
C GLY A 132 7.65 11.73 -8.29
N ALA A 133 6.38 11.65 -7.93
CA ALA A 133 5.55 10.49 -8.19
C ALA A 133 5.48 10.20 -9.71
N ARG A 134 5.65 8.92 -10.06
CA ARG A 134 5.49 8.45 -11.44
C ARG A 134 4.03 8.34 -11.84
N GLN A 135 3.14 8.23 -10.85
CA GLN A 135 1.70 8.23 -11.00
C GLN A 135 1.07 8.77 -9.73
N THR A 136 0.04 9.59 -9.90
CA THR A 136 -0.83 10.05 -8.82
C THR A 136 -2.24 9.57 -9.09
N LEU A 137 -2.83 8.86 -8.15
CA LEU A 137 -4.20 8.38 -8.20
C LEU A 137 -5.06 9.28 -7.33
N ARG A 138 -6.03 9.92 -7.96
CA ARG A 138 -7.01 10.76 -7.27
C ARG A 138 -8.38 10.10 -7.31
N PHE A 139 -9.18 10.32 -6.27
CA PHE A 139 -10.56 9.85 -6.21
C PHE A 139 -11.47 10.91 -5.58
N ARG A 140 -12.78 10.74 -5.73
CA ARG A 140 -13.73 11.70 -5.19
C ARG A 140 -13.65 11.71 -3.66
N GLY A 141 -13.47 12.91 -3.09
CA GLY A 141 -13.41 13.11 -1.65
C GLY A 141 -12.05 12.79 -1.02
N ASP A 142 -11.00 12.61 -1.79
CA ASP A 142 -9.64 12.33 -1.30
C ASP A 142 -8.98 13.51 -0.54
N ASP A 143 -9.56 14.69 -0.60
CA ASP A 143 -9.22 15.88 0.20
C ASP A 143 -9.75 15.80 1.64
N ASN A 144 -10.71 14.90 1.91
CA ASN A 144 -11.23 14.64 3.24
C ASN A 144 -10.52 13.41 3.85
N GLN A 145 -9.80 13.62 4.95
CA GLN A 145 -9.01 12.56 5.58
C GLN A 145 -9.81 11.35 6.04
N LEU A 146 -11.06 11.53 6.47
CA LEU A 146 -11.93 10.42 6.87
C LEU A 146 -12.41 9.61 5.66
N VAL A 147 -12.69 10.28 4.54
CA VAL A 147 -13.00 9.61 3.28
C VAL A 147 -11.77 8.87 2.77
N ALA A 148 -10.61 9.51 2.77
CA ALA A 148 -9.35 8.89 2.38
C ALA A 148 -9.07 7.62 3.20
N LEU A 149 -9.20 7.67 4.53
CA LEU A 149 -9.03 6.51 5.42
C LEU A 149 -9.92 5.30 5.04
N LEU A 150 -11.13 5.58 4.54
CA LEU A 150 -12.10 4.52 4.18
C LEU A 150 -11.91 3.98 2.75
N VAL A 151 -11.31 4.77 1.86
CA VAL A 151 -11.31 4.49 0.41
C VAL A 151 -9.95 4.10 -0.12
N GLU A 152 -8.88 4.76 0.31
CA GLU A 152 -7.55 4.63 -0.31
C GLU A 152 -6.98 3.21 -0.25
N VAL A 153 -7.36 2.42 0.75
CA VAL A 153 -6.95 1.01 0.89
C VAL A 153 -7.43 0.13 -0.27
N LEU A 154 -8.48 0.53 -0.97
CA LEU A 154 -8.98 -0.18 -2.15
C LEU A 154 -7.92 -0.25 -3.27
N VAL A 155 -7.05 0.76 -3.38
CA VAL A 155 -6.01 0.79 -4.41
C VAL A 155 -5.01 -0.37 -4.26
N PRO A 156 -4.31 -0.54 -3.12
CA PRO A 156 -3.41 -1.69 -2.96
C PRO A 156 -4.13 -3.04 -2.96
N GLU A 157 -5.41 -3.12 -2.59
CA GLU A 157 -6.20 -4.35 -2.69
C GLU A 157 -6.45 -4.74 -4.14
N LEU A 158 -6.81 -3.79 -5.02
CA LEU A 158 -6.97 -4.04 -6.45
C LEU A 158 -5.63 -4.39 -7.12
N VAL A 159 -4.53 -3.74 -6.72
CA VAL A 159 -3.17 -4.10 -7.17
C VAL A 159 -2.82 -5.52 -6.75
N ALA A 160 -3.07 -5.89 -5.51
CA ALA A 160 -2.81 -7.24 -5.01
C ALA A 160 -3.65 -8.30 -5.74
N ALA A 161 -4.93 -8.03 -5.96
CA ALA A 161 -5.84 -8.90 -6.71
C ALA A 161 -5.35 -9.11 -8.16
N ARG A 162 -4.95 -8.04 -8.84
CA ARG A 162 -4.42 -8.11 -10.19
C ARG A 162 -3.12 -8.91 -10.26
N LEU A 163 -2.17 -8.62 -9.38
CA LEU A 163 -0.91 -9.38 -9.29
C LEU A 163 -1.15 -10.87 -8.99
N TRP A 164 -2.17 -11.18 -8.18
CA TRP A 164 -2.53 -12.57 -7.89
C TRP A 164 -3.10 -13.28 -9.11
N LEU A 165 -4.02 -12.64 -9.83
CA LEU A 165 -4.61 -13.19 -11.05
C LEU A 165 -3.58 -13.41 -12.17
N ASP A 166 -2.58 -12.52 -12.28
CA ASP A 166 -1.51 -12.59 -13.26
C ASP A 166 -0.39 -13.57 -12.84
N SER A 167 -0.41 -14.05 -11.59
CA SER A 167 0.60 -15.00 -11.10
C SER A 167 0.33 -16.40 -11.65
N PRO A 168 1.36 -17.13 -12.14
CA PRO A 168 1.19 -18.52 -12.48
C PRO A 168 0.72 -19.31 -11.25
N SER A 169 -0.24 -20.23 -11.44
CA SER A 169 -0.76 -21.07 -10.36
C SER A 169 0.36 -21.62 -9.48
N PRO A 170 0.23 -21.57 -8.15
CA PRO A 170 1.29 -22.04 -7.26
C PRO A 170 1.63 -23.49 -7.60
N ARG A 171 2.91 -23.77 -7.89
CA ARG A 171 3.35 -25.16 -8.02
C ARG A 171 2.99 -25.90 -6.73
N PRO A 172 2.39 -27.10 -6.80
CA PRO A 172 2.20 -27.92 -5.62
C PRO A 172 3.54 -28.06 -4.90
N LEU A 173 3.54 -27.86 -3.59
CA LEU A 173 4.72 -28.13 -2.77
C LEU A 173 5.04 -29.62 -2.92
N THR A 174 6.08 -29.97 -3.66
CA THR A 174 6.60 -31.33 -3.65
C THR A 174 7.05 -31.62 -2.24
N PRO A 175 6.59 -32.72 -1.60
CA PRO A 175 7.09 -33.11 -0.29
C PRO A 175 8.60 -33.20 -0.37
N ARG A 176 9.32 -32.51 0.51
CA ARG A 176 10.76 -32.71 0.65
C ARG A 176 10.99 -34.19 0.93
N SER A 177 11.64 -34.91 0.01
CA SER A 177 12.11 -36.29 0.26
C SER A 177 12.98 -36.23 1.53
N ARG A 178 12.53 -36.90 2.59
CA ARG A 178 13.37 -37.13 3.74
C ARG A 178 14.57 -37.92 3.24
N SER A 179 15.70 -37.24 3.07
CA SER A 179 16.97 -37.96 2.87
C SER A 179 17.19 -38.82 4.11
N GLY A 180 17.01 -40.13 3.91
CA GLY A 180 17.23 -41.10 4.98
C GLY A 180 18.66 -40.98 5.52
N SER A 181 18.78 -40.66 6.79
CA SER A 181 20.02 -40.86 7.54
C SER A 181 20.34 -42.35 7.53
N ARG A 182 21.29 -42.78 6.70
CA ARG A 182 21.95 -44.08 6.88
C ARG A 182 22.64 -44.04 8.24
N ALA A 183 22.21 -44.86 9.15
CA ALA A 183 22.94 -45.17 10.37
C ALA A 183 24.28 -45.83 10.01
N PRO A 184 25.40 -45.50 10.68
CA PRO A 184 26.65 -46.20 10.46
C PRO A 184 26.52 -47.63 11.03
N SER A 185 26.76 -48.61 10.19
CA SER A 185 26.98 -50.00 10.60
C SER A 185 28.26 -50.12 11.41
N ARG A 186 28.17 -50.80 12.53
CA ARG A 186 29.33 -51.20 13.35
C ARG A 186 30.25 -52.20 12.62
#